data_a3ed246a8cb085e4e14b0f2217874734
#
_entry.id   a3ed246a8cb085e4e14b0f2217874734
#
_cell.length_a   1.000
_cell.length_b   1.000
_cell.length_c   1.000
_cell.angle_alpha   90.00
_cell.angle_beta   90.00
_cell.angle_gamma   90.00
#
_symmetry.space_group_name_H-M   'P 1'
#
loop_
_entity.id
_entity.type
_entity.pdbx_description
1 polymer ?
#
loop_
_entity_poly.entity_id
_entity_poly.type
_entity_poly.pdbx_seq_one_letter_code
_entity_poly.pdbx_strand_id
1 'polypeptide(L)'
;MTNDDLSVSEYAQTILGFSTDELIVTGEVPKIDLELEVRVQQTCLKLADECLLQSAHDPSDGGLAVAIAESCFSSLNRVATGATIELKNESLSNEALLFSESPSRIVISFSPENIEKIQAVAKEYNCPFEVIGKVGEEDLKIFINGTEVISASIFELEETWTNGLETQLQN
;
A
#
# COMPACT_ATOMS: atom_id res chain seq x y z
N MET A 1 -9.34 -1.80 6.53
CA MET A 1 -9.93 -0.47 6.21
C MET A 1 -8.86 0.58 6.47
N THR A 2 -8.81 1.65 5.66
CA THR A 2 -7.97 2.81 5.92
C THR A 2 -8.70 3.74 6.86
N ASN A 3 -8.00 4.30 7.85
CA ASN A 3 -8.50 5.37 8.71
C ASN A 3 -7.82 6.69 8.33
N ASP A 4 -8.23 7.78 8.93
CA ASP A 4 -7.55 9.07 8.78
C ASP A 4 -6.37 9.14 9.77
N ASP A 5 -5.29 8.45 9.44
CA ASP A 5 -4.07 8.32 10.24
C ASP A 5 -2.90 9.11 9.61
N LEU A 6 -3.17 10.29 9.05
CA LEU A 6 -2.14 11.14 8.42
C LEU A 6 -1.28 11.92 9.44
N SER A 7 -1.77 12.10 10.65
CA SER A 7 -1.20 13.09 11.59
C SER A 7 0.22 12.79 12.07
N VAL A 8 0.69 11.55 11.94
CA VAL A 8 2.07 11.14 12.29
C VAL A 8 2.74 10.35 11.17
N SER A 9 2.27 10.53 9.93
CA SER A 9 2.77 9.81 8.75
C SER A 9 3.97 10.52 8.10
N GLU A 10 4.71 9.79 7.26
CA GLU A 10 5.71 10.37 6.38
C GLU A 10 5.13 11.49 5.50
N TYR A 11 3.87 11.40 5.09
CA TYR A 11 3.18 12.46 4.36
C TYR A 11 3.12 13.77 5.17
N ALA A 12 2.82 13.69 6.46
CA ALA A 12 2.75 14.87 7.32
C ALA A 12 4.13 15.54 7.45
N GLN A 13 5.19 14.74 7.54
CA GLN A 13 6.56 15.24 7.64
C GLN A 13 7.08 15.80 6.31
N THR A 14 6.98 15.02 5.24
CA THR A 14 7.64 15.33 3.96
C THR A 14 6.85 16.31 3.10
N ILE A 15 5.51 16.24 3.11
CA ILE A 15 4.65 17.05 2.23
C ILE A 15 4.07 18.24 3.00
N LEU A 16 3.59 18.03 4.22
CA LEU A 16 3.02 19.12 5.01
C LEU A 16 4.08 19.91 5.81
N GLY A 17 5.30 19.39 5.91
CA GLY A 17 6.46 20.08 6.47
C GLY A 17 6.46 20.13 8.02
N PHE A 18 5.72 19.25 8.68
CA PHE A 18 5.76 19.15 10.14
C PHE A 18 7.11 18.57 10.59
N SER A 19 7.71 19.19 11.60
CA SER A 19 8.88 18.64 12.27
C SER A 19 8.51 17.44 13.14
N THR A 20 9.47 16.57 13.41
CA THR A 20 9.27 15.42 14.31
C THR A 20 8.75 15.85 15.69
N ASP A 21 9.25 16.97 16.23
CA ASP A 21 8.82 17.50 17.53
C ASP A 21 7.35 17.95 17.50
N GLU A 22 6.88 18.55 16.40
CA GLU A 22 5.48 18.92 16.23
C GLU A 22 4.60 17.67 16.13
N LEU A 23 5.00 16.66 15.37
CA LEU A 23 4.25 15.40 15.24
C LEU A 23 4.14 14.66 16.57
N ILE A 24 5.18 14.64 17.40
CA ILE A 24 5.15 14.03 18.73
C ILE A 24 4.14 14.74 19.67
N VAL A 25 4.01 16.05 19.53
CA VAL A 25 3.14 16.84 20.42
C VAL A 25 1.69 16.87 19.96
N THR A 26 1.45 16.94 18.65
CA THR A 26 0.12 17.19 18.08
C THR A 26 -0.50 15.99 17.39
N GLY A 27 0.31 15.01 16.99
CA GLY A 27 -0.14 13.85 16.24
C GLY A 27 -0.80 12.78 17.11
N GLU A 28 -1.68 12.01 16.51
CA GLU A 28 -2.27 10.82 17.12
C GLU A 28 -1.68 9.56 16.47
N VAL A 29 -1.14 8.67 17.30
CA VAL A 29 -0.63 7.38 16.83
C VAL A 29 -1.78 6.52 16.33
N PRO A 30 -1.65 5.88 15.14
CA PRO A 30 -2.66 4.96 14.63
C PRO A 30 -3.05 3.88 15.64
N LYS A 31 -4.35 3.63 15.78
CA LYS A 31 -4.85 2.60 16.70
C LYS A 31 -4.81 1.24 16.04
N ILE A 32 -4.18 0.28 16.69
CA ILE A 32 -4.15 -1.11 16.23
C ILE A 32 -5.30 -1.91 16.86
N ASP A 33 -6.04 -2.64 16.01
CA ASP A 33 -6.93 -3.70 16.42
C ASP A 33 -6.16 -5.03 16.39
N LEU A 34 -5.77 -5.53 17.56
CA LEU A 34 -4.97 -6.75 17.67
C LEU A 34 -5.68 -8.00 17.16
N GLU A 35 -7.01 -8.06 17.23
CA GLU A 35 -7.77 -9.19 16.67
C GLU A 35 -7.77 -9.16 15.14
N LEU A 36 -7.91 -7.97 14.54
CA LEU A 36 -7.79 -7.79 13.10
C LEU A 36 -6.37 -8.09 12.64
N GLU A 37 -5.36 -7.58 13.35
CA GLU A 37 -3.95 -7.82 13.03
C GLU A 37 -3.62 -9.31 12.96
N VAL A 38 -4.02 -10.08 13.96
CA VAL A 38 -3.84 -11.54 13.99
C VAL A 38 -4.52 -12.20 12.78
N ARG A 39 -5.76 -11.80 12.44
CA ARG A 39 -6.48 -12.36 11.30
C ARG A 39 -5.79 -12.05 9.96
N VAL A 40 -5.30 -10.82 9.79
CA VAL A 40 -4.57 -10.41 8.58
C VAL A 40 -3.28 -11.22 8.44
N GLN A 41 -2.49 -11.32 9.50
CA GLN A 41 -1.24 -12.10 9.50
C GLN A 41 -1.49 -13.57 9.20
N GLN A 42 -2.45 -14.22 9.88
CA GLN A 42 -2.77 -15.62 9.67
C GLN A 42 -3.27 -15.89 8.24
N THR A 43 -4.09 -14.99 7.69
CA THR A 43 -4.55 -15.08 6.30
C THR A 43 -3.36 -15.01 5.35
N CYS A 44 -2.49 -14.02 5.50
CA CYS A 44 -1.32 -13.83 4.63
C CYS A 44 -0.38 -15.04 4.70
N LEU A 45 -0.07 -15.54 5.89
CA LEU A 45 0.75 -16.74 6.08
C LEU A 45 0.13 -17.97 5.41
N LYS A 46 -1.16 -18.19 5.59
CA LYS A 46 -1.87 -19.30 4.96
C LYS A 46 -1.83 -19.24 3.43
N LEU A 47 -2.05 -18.05 2.86
CA LEU A 47 -1.98 -17.82 1.41
C LEU A 47 -0.56 -18.05 0.86
N ALA A 48 0.47 -17.67 1.62
CA ALA A 48 1.87 -17.91 1.26
C ALA A 48 2.23 -19.40 1.32
N ASP A 49 1.82 -20.10 2.38
CA ASP A 49 2.06 -21.54 2.55
C ASP A 49 1.39 -22.38 1.43
N GLU A 50 0.25 -21.93 0.93
CA GLU A 50 -0.45 -22.56 -0.19
C GLU A 50 0.07 -22.10 -1.58
N CYS A 51 1.13 -21.27 -1.61
CA CYS A 51 1.71 -20.73 -2.86
C CYS A 51 0.67 -20.00 -3.75
N LEU A 52 -0.27 -19.30 -3.14
CA LEU A 52 -1.32 -18.57 -3.85
C LEU A 52 -0.90 -17.14 -4.22
N LEU A 53 0.15 -16.61 -3.58
CA LEU A 53 0.62 -15.24 -3.76
C LEU A 53 1.77 -15.15 -4.77
N GLN A 54 1.84 -14.01 -5.45
CA GLN A 54 3.00 -13.59 -6.25
C GLN A 54 3.85 -12.57 -5.48
N SER A 55 3.21 -11.69 -4.70
CA SER A 55 3.87 -10.75 -3.78
C SER A 55 2.96 -10.44 -2.60
N ALA A 56 3.56 -9.97 -1.51
CA ALA A 56 2.87 -9.39 -0.36
C ALA A 56 3.70 -8.24 0.18
N HIS A 57 3.07 -7.11 0.50
CA HIS A 57 3.70 -5.90 1.01
C HIS A 57 2.75 -5.20 1.99
N ASP A 58 3.25 -4.83 3.14
CA ASP A 58 2.47 -4.04 4.12
C ASP A 58 2.56 -2.54 3.79
N PRO A 59 1.47 -1.80 3.81
CA PRO A 59 1.52 -0.35 3.82
C PRO A 59 2.11 0.16 5.14
N SER A 60 3.37 0.55 5.13
CA SER A 60 4.07 1.21 6.23
C SER A 60 4.34 2.68 5.87
N ASP A 61 5.59 3.14 5.88
CA ASP A 61 5.96 4.53 5.58
C ASP A 61 5.41 4.95 4.20
N GLY A 62 4.68 6.06 4.15
CA GLY A 62 4.03 6.56 2.95
C GLY A 62 2.72 5.86 2.55
N GLY A 63 2.24 4.89 3.33
CA GLY A 63 0.91 4.31 3.22
C GLY A 63 0.67 3.46 1.97
N LEU A 64 -0.60 3.41 1.55
CA LEU A 64 -1.05 2.49 0.48
C LEU A 64 -0.43 2.81 -0.89
N ALA A 65 -0.33 4.08 -1.25
CA ALA A 65 0.16 4.48 -2.57
C ALA A 65 1.64 4.10 -2.75
N VAL A 66 2.46 4.30 -1.71
CA VAL A 66 3.88 3.93 -1.73
C VAL A 66 4.04 2.42 -1.75
N ALA A 67 3.32 1.67 -0.90
CA ALA A 67 3.37 0.21 -0.89
C ALA A 67 2.97 -0.42 -2.24
N ILE A 68 2.00 0.16 -2.95
CA ILE A 68 1.63 -0.27 -4.31
C ILE A 68 2.77 0.04 -5.30
N ALA A 69 3.37 1.24 -5.24
CA ALA A 69 4.48 1.62 -6.11
C ALA A 69 5.69 0.69 -5.91
N GLU A 70 6.09 0.45 -4.67
CA GLU A 70 7.20 -0.46 -4.33
C GLU A 70 6.93 -1.91 -4.77
N SER A 71 5.67 -2.35 -4.69
CA SER A 71 5.25 -3.67 -5.21
C SER A 71 5.38 -3.79 -6.73
N CYS A 72 5.47 -2.68 -7.45
CA CYS A 72 5.64 -2.61 -8.91
C CYS A 72 7.11 -2.59 -9.34
N PHE A 73 8.07 -2.30 -8.44
CA PHE A 73 9.49 -2.18 -8.77
C PHE A 73 10.14 -3.54 -9.09
N SER A 74 11.25 -3.49 -9.79
CA SER A 74 12.04 -4.68 -10.12
C SER A 74 12.58 -5.35 -8.86
N SER A 75 12.41 -6.66 -8.75
CA SER A 75 12.83 -7.43 -7.59
C SER A 75 13.01 -8.91 -7.93
N LEU A 76 13.98 -9.57 -7.30
CA LEU A 76 14.18 -11.02 -7.38
C LEU A 76 14.22 -11.56 -8.83
N ASN A 77 14.91 -10.86 -9.74
CA ASN A 77 14.97 -11.13 -11.18
C ASN A 77 13.63 -10.95 -11.93
N ARG A 78 12.67 -10.26 -11.36
CA ARG A 78 11.46 -9.79 -12.05
C ARG A 78 11.67 -8.37 -12.52
N VAL A 79 11.16 -8.07 -13.71
CA VAL A 79 11.15 -6.71 -14.24
C VAL A 79 10.06 -5.88 -13.56
N ALA A 80 10.29 -4.58 -13.45
CA ALA A 80 9.27 -3.65 -12.99
C ALA A 80 8.02 -3.75 -13.88
N THR A 81 6.86 -3.62 -13.27
CA THR A 81 5.57 -3.70 -13.96
C THR A 81 4.57 -2.76 -13.33
N GLY A 82 3.78 -2.06 -14.14
CA GLY A 82 2.76 -1.14 -13.66
C GLY A 82 1.54 -1.82 -13.07
N ALA A 83 0.60 -0.99 -12.62
CA ALA A 83 -0.68 -1.45 -12.12
C ALA A 83 -1.76 -0.40 -12.36
N THR A 84 -2.99 -0.86 -12.55
CA THR A 84 -4.19 -0.01 -12.56
C THR A 84 -5.04 -0.34 -11.35
N ILE A 85 -5.20 0.64 -10.46
CA ILE A 85 -5.88 0.52 -9.17
C ILE A 85 -7.14 1.37 -9.18
N GLU A 86 -8.24 0.84 -8.68
CA GLU A 86 -9.50 1.56 -8.47
C GLU A 86 -9.90 1.45 -7.01
N LEU A 87 -9.88 2.57 -6.30
CA LEU A 87 -10.26 2.67 -4.90
C LEU A 87 -11.64 3.31 -4.76
N LYS A 88 -12.43 2.81 -3.82
CA LYS A 88 -13.68 3.44 -3.40
C LYS A 88 -13.46 4.25 -2.15
N ASN A 89 -13.98 5.46 -2.14
CA ASN A 89 -13.88 6.36 -1.01
C ASN A 89 -15.22 7.08 -0.78
N GLU A 90 -15.74 6.98 0.43
CA GLU A 90 -17.00 7.62 0.82
C GLU A 90 -16.81 8.79 1.78
N SER A 91 -15.72 8.83 2.55
CA SER A 91 -15.60 9.76 3.68
C SER A 91 -14.22 10.32 3.98
N LEU A 92 -13.14 9.70 3.47
CA LEU A 92 -11.78 10.17 3.71
C LEU A 92 -11.36 11.23 2.69
N SER A 93 -10.37 12.06 3.00
CA SER A 93 -9.66 12.79 1.96
C SER A 93 -8.88 11.82 1.06
N ASN A 94 -8.56 12.21 -0.17
CA ASN A 94 -7.75 11.38 -1.06
C ASN A 94 -6.37 11.12 -0.46
N GLU A 95 -5.80 12.13 0.19
CA GLU A 95 -4.51 12.05 0.89
C GLU A 95 -4.58 11.02 2.03
N ALA A 96 -5.61 11.04 2.85
CA ALA A 96 -5.79 10.06 3.91
C ALA A 96 -5.96 8.64 3.35
N LEU A 97 -6.73 8.45 2.28
CA LEU A 97 -6.91 7.16 1.65
C LEU A 97 -5.59 6.57 1.13
N LEU A 98 -4.76 7.41 0.50
CA LEU A 98 -3.54 7.02 -0.20
C LEU A 98 -2.32 6.91 0.73
N PHE A 99 -2.18 7.84 1.69
CA PHE A 99 -0.95 8.05 2.45
C PHE A 99 -1.08 7.85 3.96
N SER A 100 -2.27 7.47 4.48
CA SER A 100 -2.37 7.05 5.89
C SER A 100 -1.61 5.75 6.14
N GLU A 101 -0.94 5.70 7.28
CA GLU A 101 -0.13 4.55 7.72
C GLU A 101 -0.93 3.68 8.72
N SER A 102 -2.22 3.46 8.41
CA SER A 102 -3.09 2.62 9.23
C SER A 102 -2.57 1.17 9.29
N PRO A 103 -2.48 0.56 10.47
CA PRO A 103 -1.99 -0.82 10.62
C PRO A 103 -2.97 -1.86 10.07
N SER A 104 -2.58 -3.15 10.15
CA SER A 104 -3.40 -4.31 9.80
C SER A 104 -3.86 -4.33 8.34
N ARG A 105 -2.96 -3.93 7.42
CA ARG A 105 -3.18 -3.98 5.98
C ARG A 105 -2.01 -4.66 5.28
N ILE A 106 -2.30 -5.50 4.28
CA ILE A 106 -1.30 -6.09 3.39
C ILE A 106 -1.82 -5.99 1.96
N VAL A 107 -1.02 -5.45 1.06
CA VAL A 107 -1.24 -5.49 -0.38
C VAL A 107 -0.67 -6.80 -0.90
N ILE A 108 -1.50 -7.57 -1.62
CA ILE A 108 -1.07 -8.82 -2.22
C ILE A 108 -1.30 -8.80 -3.73
N SER A 109 -0.42 -9.47 -4.47
CA SER A 109 -0.69 -9.80 -5.87
C SER A 109 -0.78 -11.32 -6.07
N PHE A 110 -1.60 -11.75 -7.02
CA PHE A 110 -1.88 -13.16 -7.26
C PHE A 110 -2.36 -13.40 -8.69
N SER A 111 -2.26 -14.65 -9.14
CA SER A 111 -2.82 -15.06 -10.44
C SER A 111 -4.35 -15.12 -10.38
N PRO A 112 -5.06 -14.62 -11.41
CA PRO A 112 -6.53 -14.53 -11.39
C PRO A 112 -7.25 -15.87 -11.09
N GLU A 113 -6.67 -17.00 -11.47
CA GLU A 113 -7.21 -18.32 -11.17
C GLU A 113 -7.25 -18.68 -9.68
N ASN A 114 -6.50 -17.95 -8.83
CA ASN A 114 -6.45 -18.19 -7.40
C ASN A 114 -7.52 -17.42 -6.61
N ILE A 115 -8.29 -16.55 -7.24
CA ILE A 115 -9.22 -15.63 -6.55
C ILE A 115 -10.22 -16.37 -5.64
N GLU A 116 -10.82 -17.47 -6.09
CA GLU A 116 -11.79 -18.21 -5.29
C GLU A 116 -11.17 -18.84 -4.04
N LYS A 117 -9.92 -19.35 -4.17
CA LYS A 117 -9.19 -19.92 -3.03
C LYS A 117 -8.81 -18.83 -2.02
N ILE A 118 -8.32 -17.68 -2.51
CA ILE A 118 -7.96 -16.54 -1.66
C ILE A 118 -9.19 -16.04 -0.89
N GLN A 119 -10.33 -15.88 -1.56
CA GLN A 119 -11.59 -15.50 -0.91
C GLN A 119 -12.04 -16.52 0.14
N ALA A 120 -11.85 -17.81 -0.14
CA ALA A 120 -12.19 -18.87 0.82
C ALA A 120 -11.32 -18.78 2.08
N VAL A 121 -10.00 -18.61 1.94
CA VAL A 121 -9.07 -18.42 3.07
C VAL A 121 -9.39 -17.13 3.84
N ALA A 122 -9.59 -16.01 3.16
CA ALA A 122 -9.96 -14.76 3.82
C ALA A 122 -11.26 -14.90 4.66
N LYS A 123 -12.24 -15.62 4.12
CA LYS A 123 -13.49 -15.92 4.82
C LYS A 123 -13.27 -16.84 6.02
N GLU A 124 -12.43 -17.87 5.91
CA GLU A 124 -12.09 -18.80 6.99
C GLU A 124 -11.52 -18.06 8.21
N TYR A 125 -10.60 -17.11 7.97
CA TYR A 125 -9.99 -16.30 9.03
C TYR A 125 -10.79 -15.03 9.37
N ASN A 126 -11.98 -14.84 8.78
CA ASN A 126 -12.78 -13.62 8.96
C ASN A 126 -11.94 -12.34 8.69
N CYS A 127 -11.07 -12.39 7.69
CA CYS A 127 -10.21 -11.29 7.28
C CYS A 127 -10.88 -10.49 6.15
N PRO A 128 -11.00 -9.16 6.26
CA PRO A 128 -11.48 -8.32 5.15
C PRO A 128 -10.58 -8.48 3.94
N PHE A 129 -11.19 -8.63 2.75
CA PHE A 129 -10.48 -8.79 1.50
C PHE A 129 -11.19 -8.05 0.37
N GLU A 130 -10.45 -7.32 -0.42
CA GLU A 130 -10.94 -6.59 -1.58
C GLU A 130 -9.95 -6.68 -2.75
N VAL A 131 -10.46 -6.85 -3.96
CA VAL A 131 -9.67 -6.73 -5.19
C VAL A 131 -9.73 -5.29 -5.64
N ILE A 132 -8.61 -4.59 -5.58
CA ILE A 132 -8.51 -3.16 -5.85
C ILE A 132 -7.92 -2.83 -7.23
N GLY A 133 -7.51 -3.84 -8.02
CA GLY A 133 -6.95 -3.54 -9.34
C GLY A 133 -6.30 -4.72 -10.03
N LYS A 134 -5.48 -4.39 -11.01
CA LYS A 134 -4.74 -5.35 -11.85
C LYS A 134 -3.31 -4.91 -12.04
N VAL A 135 -2.39 -5.87 -12.03
CA VAL A 135 -0.98 -5.69 -12.39
C VAL A 135 -0.84 -5.81 -13.90
N GLY A 136 0.01 -4.97 -14.50
CA GLY A 136 0.30 -4.92 -15.93
C GLY A 136 0.56 -3.49 -16.39
N GLU A 137 0.94 -3.34 -17.67
CA GLU A 137 1.32 -2.06 -18.29
C GLU A 137 2.66 -1.48 -17.79
N GLU A 138 2.98 -0.25 -18.18
CA GLU A 138 4.25 0.42 -17.85
C GLU A 138 4.08 1.50 -16.76
N ASP A 139 2.84 1.92 -16.51
CA ASP A 139 2.52 3.00 -15.58
C ASP A 139 1.79 2.47 -14.35
N LEU A 140 1.97 3.14 -13.22
CA LEU A 140 1.07 3.07 -12.09
C LEU A 140 -0.04 4.11 -12.26
N LYS A 141 -1.29 3.64 -12.31
CA LYS A 141 -2.48 4.48 -12.35
C LYS A 141 -3.38 4.17 -11.16
N ILE A 142 -3.73 5.18 -10.39
CA ILE A 142 -4.67 5.04 -9.28
C ILE A 142 -5.87 5.95 -9.53
N PHE A 143 -7.04 5.36 -9.47
CA PHE A 143 -8.32 6.03 -9.57
C PHE A 143 -9.03 5.98 -8.21
N ILE A 144 -9.72 7.05 -7.87
CA ILE A 144 -10.63 7.13 -6.72
C ILE A 144 -12.00 7.50 -7.24
N ASN A 145 -12.98 6.63 -7.04
CA ASN A 145 -14.35 6.80 -7.52
C ASN A 145 -14.41 7.15 -9.02
N GLY A 146 -13.57 6.47 -9.83
CA GLY A 146 -13.48 6.67 -11.28
C GLY A 146 -12.69 7.90 -11.72
N THR A 147 -12.13 8.70 -10.81
CA THR A 147 -11.28 9.84 -11.13
C THR A 147 -9.81 9.45 -10.97
N GLU A 148 -9.00 9.64 -12.02
CA GLU A 148 -7.55 9.43 -11.97
C GLU A 148 -6.91 10.47 -11.04
N VAL A 149 -6.21 9.99 -10.01
CA VAL A 149 -5.54 10.83 -9.01
C VAL A 149 -4.02 10.67 -9.03
N ILE A 150 -3.53 9.53 -9.51
CA ILE A 150 -2.10 9.26 -9.74
C ILE A 150 -1.95 8.62 -11.11
N SER A 151 -0.99 9.12 -11.90
CA SER A 151 -0.52 8.53 -13.14
C SER A 151 0.98 8.79 -13.24
N ALA A 152 1.80 7.75 -13.11
CA ALA A 152 3.25 7.87 -13.07
C ALA A 152 3.92 6.66 -13.73
N SER A 153 5.02 6.91 -14.45
CA SER A 153 5.85 5.86 -15.01
C SER A 153 6.54 5.06 -13.89
N ILE A 154 6.44 3.75 -13.94
CA ILE A 154 7.13 2.89 -12.98
C ILE A 154 8.64 3.07 -13.04
N PHE A 155 9.19 3.28 -14.24
CA PHE A 155 10.61 3.53 -14.39
C PHE A 155 11.06 4.79 -13.64
N GLU A 156 10.31 5.90 -13.73
CA GLU A 156 10.63 7.13 -13.03
C GLU A 156 10.48 7.00 -11.51
N LEU A 157 9.45 6.28 -11.05
CA LEU A 157 9.25 6.01 -9.64
C LEU A 157 10.38 5.15 -9.05
N GLU A 158 10.75 4.07 -9.74
CA GLU A 158 11.84 3.18 -9.32
C GLU A 158 13.20 3.89 -9.34
N GLU A 159 13.47 4.72 -10.35
CA GLU A 159 14.68 5.54 -10.40
C GLU A 159 14.75 6.51 -9.22
N THR A 160 13.66 7.19 -8.91
CA THR A 160 13.57 8.11 -7.76
C THR A 160 13.80 7.37 -6.45
N TRP A 161 13.18 6.21 -6.27
CA TRP A 161 13.33 5.39 -5.07
C TRP A 161 14.77 4.88 -4.91
N THR A 162 15.38 4.39 -5.99
CA THR A 162 16.73 3.81 -5.98
C THR A 162 17.81 4.85 -5.72
N ASN A 163 17.67 6.04 -6.32
CA ASN A 163 18.70 7.09 -6.30
C ASN A 163 18.42 8.21 -5.28
N GLY A 164 17.28 8.16 -4.58
CA GLY A 164 16.84 9.23 -3.68
C GLY A 164 17.87 9.59 -2.61
N LEU A 165 18.42 8.59 -1.93
CA LEU A 165 19.44 8.81 -0.88
C LEU A 165 20.73 9.39 -1.45
N GLU A 166 21.24 8.86 -2.56
CA GLU A 166 22.47 9.35 -3.18
C GLU A 166 22.32 10.81 -3.64
N THR A 167 21.19 11.16 -4.23
CA THR A 167 20.88 12.52 -4.66
C THR A 167 20.85 13.52 -3.49
N GLN A 168 20.30 13.10 -2.33
CA GLN A 168 20.28 13.95 -1.13
C GLN A 168 21.64 14.12 -0.48
N LEU A 169 22.51 13.11 -0.54
CA LEU A 169 23.86 13.19 0.03
C LEU A 169 24.84 14.03 -0.82
N GLN A 170 24.53 14.29 -2.08
CA GLN A 170 25.35 15.10 -2.98
C GLN A 170 25.00 16.61 -2.95
N ASN A 171 23.91 17.00 -2.30
CA ASN A 171 23.46 18.38 -2.11
C ASN A 171 23.79 18.88 -0.68
#